data_683df18ed68e2785ca22a125c6eed30a
#
_entry.id   683df18ed68e2785ca22a125c6eed30a
#
_cell.length_a   1.000
_cell.length_b   1.000
_cell.length_c   1.000
_cell.angle_alpha   90.00
_cell.angle_beta   90.00
_cell.angle_gamma   90.00
#
_symmetry.space_group_name_H-M   'P 1'
#
loop_
_entity.id
_entity.type
_entity.pdbx_description
1 polymer ?
#
loop_
_entity_poly.entity_id
_entity_poly.type
_entity_poly.pdbx_seq_one_letter_code
_entity_poly.pdbx_strand_id
1 'polypeptide(L)'
;MEELFKERKEKLNIIKNLLRKPKEEKKATNNTSNIPEGLYTKCPECEQGFLSEDVQKNFYVCPGCGHHFKITATDRIQMLVDKDSFREITHRLKTQNVLGFPNYTQKLSHLEKTTGLNDAVVTGVAKVGGYRVVIGVMDSRFLMGSMGSVVGEKITRAIEYATKRRLPLLIFSASGGARMQEGIVSLMQMAKTSNALAKHNAAGLLYISYFTHPTTGGVTASFASLGDIMLA
;
A
#
# COMPACT_ATOMS: atom_id res chain seq x y z
N MET A 1 29.26 -32.62 -11.80
CA MET A 1 28.46 -31.74 -10.89
C MET A 1 26.98 -31.70 -11.27
N GLU A 2 26.61 -31.60 -12.55
CA GLU A 2 25.21 -31.59 -12.98
C GLU A 2 24.42 -32.86 -12.65
N GLU A 3 25.05 -34.03 -12.74
CA GLU A 3 24.40 -35.33 -12.39
C GLU A 3 24.03 -35.40 -10.90
N LEU A 4 24.90 -34.96 -10.00
CA LEU A 4 24.63 -34.91 -8.56
C LEU A 4 23.44 -33.98 -8.21
N PHE A 5 23.27 -32.88 -8.94
CA PHE A 5 22.12 -31.98 -8.78
C PHE A 5 20.81 -32.59 -9.31
N LYS A 6 20.86 -33.38 -10.39
CA LYS A 6 19.69 -34.11 -10.92
C LYS A 6 19.23 -35.20 -9.92
N GLU A 7 20.15 -36.03 -9.43
CA GLU A 7 19.82 -37.08 -8.43
C GLU A 7 19.23 -36.48 -7.14
N ARG A 8 19.79 -35.35 -6.68
CA ARG A 8 19.28 -34.69 -5.48
C ARG A 8 17.87 -34.12 -5.69
N LYS A 9 17.58 -33.59 -6.88
CA LYS A 9 16.27 -33.10 -7.26
C LYS A 9 15.21 -34.18 -7.37
N GLU A 10 15.58 -35.34 -7.88
CA GLU A 10 14.71 -36.53 -7.94
C GLU A 10 14.40 -37.09 -6.55
N LYS A 11 15.41 -37.23 -5.68
CA LYS A 11 15.22 -37.65 -4.29
C LYS A 11 14.32 -36.69 -3.51
N LEU A 12 14.46 -35.38 -3.69
CA LEU A 12 13.59 -34.37 -3.09
C LEU A 12 12.14 -34.43 -3.60
N ASN A 13 11.93 -34.75 -4.87
CA ASN A 13 10.59 -34.93 -5.43
C ASN A 13 9.91 -36.22 -4.91
N ILE A 14 10.66 -37.29 -4.73
CA ILE A 14 10.15 -38.54 -4.14
C ILE A 14 9.72 -38.29 -2.69
N ILE A 15 10.55 -37.59 -1.89
CA ILE A 15 10.23 -37.25 -0.50
C ILE A 15 9.00 -36.32 -0.42
N LYS A 16 8.91 -35.31 -1.31
CA LYS A 16 7.73 -34.44 -1.39
C LYS A 16 6.44 -35.18 -1.73
N ASN A 17 6.52 -36.18 -2.59
CA ASN A 17 5.36 -37.01 -2.95
C ASN A 17 4.95 -37.98 -1.84
N LEU A 18 5.90 -38.53 -1.08
CA LEU A 18 5.65 -39.38 0.09
C LEU A 18 5.06 -38.59 1.28
N LEU A 19 5.43 -37.31 1.43
CA LEU A 19 4.91 -36.42 2.48
C LEU A 19 3.57 -35.77 2.13
N ARG A 20 3.10 -35.88 0.89
CA ARG A 20 1.76 -35.46 0.51
C ARG A 20 0.74 -36.45 1.09
N LYS A 21 0.19 -36.12 2.26
CA LYS A 21 -1.07 -36.74 2.70
C LYS A 21 -2.13 -36.54 1.61
N PRO A 22 -2.88 -37.62 1.24
CA PRO A 22 -3.98 -37.43 0.29
C PRO A 22 -4.92 -36.34 0.87
N LYS A 23 -5.13 -35.26 0.12
CA LYS A 23 -6.22 -34.33 0.40
C LYS A 23 -7.50 -35.13 0.22
N GLU A 24 -8.20 -35.43 1.31
CA GLU A 24 -9.59 -35.82 1.22
C GLU A 24 -10.32 -34.71 0.46
N GLU A 25 -10.80 -35.04 -0.74
CA GLU A 25 -11.74 -34.20 -1.47
C GLU A 25 -13.02 -34.15 -0.66
N LYS A 26 -13.13 -33.16 0.20
CA LYS A 26 -14.45 -32.79 0.76
C LYS A 26 -15.29 -32.37 -0.44
N LYS A 27 -16.23 -33.23 -0.85
CA LYS A 27 -17.29 -32.89 -1.78
C LYS A 27 -17.93 -31.59 -1.28
N ALA A 28 -17.65 -30.50 -1.99
CA ALA A 28 -18.34 -29.23 -1.76
C ALA A 28 -19.82 -29.47 -2.02
N THR A 29 -20.62 -29.54 -0.99
CA THR A 29 -22.06 -29.36 -1.10
C THR A 29 -22.27 -27.94 -1.55
N ASN A 30 -22.65 -27.76 -2.81
CA ASN A 30 -23.07 -26.49 -3.40
C ASN A 30 -24.37 -26.02 -2.73
N ASN A 31 -24.30 -25.59 -1.49
CA ASN A 31 -25.24 -24.64 -0.93
C ASN A 31 -24.68 -23.26 -1.23
N THR A 32 -24.99 -22.72 -2.40
CA THR A 32 -24.83 -21.30 -2.70
C THR A 32 -25.82 -20.53 -1.82
N SER A 33 -25.44 -20.28 -0.57
CA SER A 33 -26.08 -19.24 0.20
C SER A 33 -25.83 -17.92 -0.54
N ASN A 34 -26.91 -17.21 -0.90
CA ASN A 34 -26.88 -15.86 -1.49
C ASN A 34 -26.34 -14.83 -0.44
N ILE A 35 -25.14 -15.05 0.06
CA ILE A 35 -24.46 -14.10 0.95
C ILE A 35 -23.81 -13.05 0.06
N PRO A 36 -24.15 -11.77 0.19
CA PRO A 36 -23.52 -10.71 -0.58
C PRO A 36 -21.99 -10.75 -0.39
N GLU A 37 -21.25 -10.59 -1.48
CA GLU A 37 -19.78 -10.49 -1.41
C GLU A 37 -19.39 -9.31 -0.51
N GLY A 38 -18.42 -9.55 0.39
CA GLY A 38 -17.91 -8.53 1.31
C GLY A 38 -18.64 -8.42 2.66
N LEU A 39 -19.75 -9.18 2.88
CA LEU A 39 -20.46 -9.17 4.17
C LEU A 39 -19.60 -9.77 5.30
N TYR A 40 -18.81 -10.78 5.01
CA TYR A 40 -17.93 -11.45 5.96
C TYR A 40 -16.45 -11.34 5.57
N THR A 41 -15.61 -11.12 6.55
CA THR A 41 -14.14 -11.13 6.43
C THR A 41 -13.59 -12.31 7.22
N LYS A 42 -12.85 -13.21 6.54
CA LYS A 42 -12.15 -14.32 7.18
C LYS A 42 -10.76 -13.85 7.62
N CYS A 43 -10.42 -14.06 8.89
CA CYS A 43 -9.08 -13.78 9.40
C CYS A 43 -8.07 -14.80 8.86
N PRO A 44 -6.92 -14.37 8.30
CA PRO A 44 -5.90 -15.27 7.77
C PRO A 44 -5.14 -16.05 8.87
N GLU A 45 -5.11 -15.52 10.09
CA GLU A 45 -4.37 -16.12 11.21
C GLU A 45 -5.23 -17.13 12.00
N CYS A 46 -6.39 -16.71 12.52
CA CYS A 46 -7.25 -17.60 13.32
C CYS A 46 -8.33 -18.30 12.52
N GLU A 47 -8.43 -18.05 11.20
CA GLU A 47 -9.40 -18.60 10.25
C GLU A 47 -10.89 -18.36 10.57
N GLN A 48 -11.20 -17.62 11.63
CA GLN A 48 -12.56 -17.27 12.00
C GLN A 48 -13.14 -16.21 11.04
N GLY A 49 -14.45 -16.30 10.80
CA GLY A 49 -15.21 -15.34 10.00
C GLY A 49 -15.89 -14.32 10.91
N PHE A 50 -15.79 -13.05 10.56
CA PHE A 50 -16.44 -11.93 11.24
C PHE A 50 -17.23 -11.10 10.27
N LEU A 51 -18.26 -10.38 10.73
CA LEU A 51 -18.89 -9.37 9.91
C LEU A 51 -17.88 -8.29 9.54
N SER A 52 -17.83 -7.91 8.26
CA SER A 52 -16.88 -6.90 7.79
C SER A 52 -17.04 -5.56 8.52
N GLU A 53 -18.28 -5.20 8.88
CA GLU A 53 -18.56 -4.01 9.67
C GLU A 53 -17.95 -4.07 11.08
N ASP A 54 -17.96 -5.23 11.73
CA ASP A 54 -17.39 -5.38 13.07
C ASP A 54 -15.86 -5.27 13.03
N VAL A 55 -15.23 -5.81 11.97
CA VAL A 55 -13.80 -5.63 11.73
C VAL A 55 -13.47 -4.14 11.51
N GLN A 56 -14.29 -3.42 10.73
CA GLN A 56 -14.11 -1.98 10.50
C GLN A 56 -14.28 -1.17 11.78
N LYS A 57 -15.34 -1.45 12.57
CA LYS A 57 -15.58 -0.79 13.88
C LYS A 57 -14.44 -1.05 14.86
N ASN A 58 -13.79 -2.21 14.77
CA ASN A 58 -12.62 -2.56 15.58
C ASN A 58 -11.29 -2.13 14.92
N PHE A 59 -11.30 -1.06 14.11
CA PHE A 59 -10.12 -0.47 13.46
C PHE A 59 -9.31 -1.46 12.61
N TYR A 60 -9.98 -2.40 11.94
CA TYR A 60 -9.36 -3.46 11.14
C TYR A 60 -8.44 -4.39 11.96
N VAL A 61 -8.73 -4.57 13.24
CA VAL A 61 -8.10 -5.56 14.10
C VAL A 61 -9.04 -6.74 14.29
N CYS A 62 -8.54 -7.96 14.15
CA CYS A 62 -9.34 -9.17 14.31
C CYS A 62 -9.85 -9.27 15.76
N PRO A 63 -11.17 -9.37 16.00
CA PRO A 63 -11.69 -9.52 17.36
C PRO A 63 -11.29 -10.83 18.06
N GLY A 64 -10.97 -11.86 17.26
CA GLY A 64 -10.63 -13.19 17.81
C GLY A 64 -9.15 -13.34 18.20
N CYS A 65 -8.21 -12.80 17.44
CA CYS A 65 -6.78 -13.04 17.67
C CYS A 65 -5.90 -11.79 17.66
N GLY A 66 -6.48 -10.60 17.43
CA GLY A 66 -5.70 -9.36 17.37
C GLY A 66 -4.90 -9.15 16.07
N HIS A 67 -5.09 -10.00 15.06
CA HIS A 67 -4.44 -9.81 13.76
C HIS A 67 -4.87 -8.49 13.11
N HIS A 68 -3.90 -7.71 12.58
CA HIS A 68 -4.16 -6.46 11.88
C HIS A 68 -4.39 -6.72 10.39
N PHE A 69 -5.59 -6.43 9.92
CA PHE A 69 -5.92 -6.51 8.49
C PHE A 69 -5.29 -5.36 7.69
N LYS A 70 -5.11 -5.59 6.39
CA LYS A 70 -4.71 -4.52 5.47
C LYS A 70 -5.83 -3.49 5.35
N ILE A 71 -5.49 -2.21 5.50
CA ILE A 71 -6.41 -1.09 5.41
C ILE A 71 -6.23 -0.38 4.07
N THR A 72 -7.32 -0.02 3.40
CA THR A 72 -7.26 0.76 2.16
C THR A 72 -6.87 2.21 2.44
N ALA A 73 -6.37 2.93 1.43
CA ALA A 73 -6.06 4.35 1.59
C ALA A 73 -7.32 5.16 1.97
N THR A 74 -8.45 4.83 1.39
CA THR A 74 -9.73 5.51 1.66
C THR A 74 -10.17 5.31 3.11
N ASP A 75 -10.17 4.06 3.59
CA ASP A 75 -10.57 3.76 4.96
C ASP A 75 -9.63 4.43 5.98
N ARG A 76 -8.31 4.38 5.72
CA ARG A 76 -7.34 5.05 6.59
C ARG A 76 -7.55 6.55 6.65
N ILE A 77 -7.86 7.20 5.53
CA ILE A 77 -8.20 8.62 5.50
C ILE A 77 -9.46 8.86 6.34
N GLN A 78 -10.52 8.10 6.12
CA GLN A 78 -11.79 8.25 6.87
C GLN A 78 -11.64 8.05 8.38
N MET A 79 -10.75 7.14 8.80
CA MET A 79 -10.48 6.91 10.23
C MET A 79 -9.72 8.06 10.90
N LEU A 80 -8.94 8.83 10.15
CA LEU A 80 -8.02 9.81 10.70
C LEU A 80 -8.54 11.24 10.64
N VAL A 81 -9.23 11.59 9.54
CA VAL A 81 -9.60 13.00 9.27
C VAL A 81 -10.96 13.34 9.83
N ASP A 82 -11.15 14.61 10.15
CA ASP A 82 -12.45 15.13 10.53
C ASP A 82 -13.45 14.94 9.39
N LYS A 83 -14.69 14.63 9.73
CA LYS A 83 -15.76 14.32 8.76
C LYS A 83 -15.84 15.41 7.68
N ASP A 84 -15.92 14.96 6.41
CA ASP A 84 -16.08 15.78 5.20
C ASP A 84 -14.96 16.84 4.97
N SER A 85 -13.81 16.70 5.66
CA SER A 85 -12.70 17.64 5.56
C SER A 85 -11.69 17.32 4.46
N PHE A 86 -11.64 16.07 3.96
CA PHE A 86 -10.64 15.65 2.98
C PHE A 86 -10.93 16.19 1.58
N ARG A 87 -9.90 16.74 0.94
CA ARG A 87 -9.92 17.15 -0.47
C ARG A 87 -8.67 16.67 -1.17
N GLU A 88 -8.83 15.78 -2.15
CA GLU A 88 -7.72 15.25 -2.95
C GLU A 88 -7.14 16.34 -3.85
N ILE A 89 -5.79 16.42 -3.93
CA ILE A 89 -5.09 17.48 -4.70
C ILE A 89 -4.49 17.00 -6.02
N THR A 90 -4.32 15.69 -6.23
CA THR A 90 -3.61 15.16 -7.41
C THR A 90 -4.35 14.02 -8.11
N HIS A 91 -5.66 13.99 -8.03
CA HIS A 91 -6.51 12.88 -8.50
C HIS A 91 -6.36 12.59 -10.02
N ARG A 92 -5.97 13.56 -10.85
CA ARG A 92 -5.90 13.39 -12.31
C ARG A 92 -4.61 12.74 -12.80
N LEU A 93 -3.61 12.57 -11.95
CA LEU A 93 -2.33 11.99 -12.35
C LEU A 93 -2.46 10.47 -12.48
N LYS A 94 -2.05 9.94 -13.64
CA LYS A 94 -2.04 8.51 -13.95
C LYS A 94 -0.70 8.10 -14.54
N THR A 95 -0.22 6.93 -14.13
CA THR A 95 1.02 6.36 -14.66
C THR A 95 0.88 5.96 -16.11
N GLN A 96 1.92 6.23 -16.88
CA GLN A 96 2.07 5.83 -18.29
C GLN A 96 3.24 4.86 -18.44
N ASN A 97 3.13 3.94 -19.41
CA ASN A 97 4.20 2.99 -19.71
C ASN A 97 5.23 3.61 -20.66
N VAL A 98 6.02 4.57 -20.17
CA VAL A 98 6.99 5.33 -20.97
C VAL A 98 8.12 4.44 -21.51
N LEU A 99 8.51 3.41 -20.76
CA LEU A 99 9.61 2.51 -21.12
C LEU A 99 9.16 1.30 -21.96
N GLY A 100 7.87 1.20 -22.30
CA GLY A 100 7.35 0.06 -23.06
C GLY A 100 7.45 -1.28 -22.34
N PHE A 101 7.42 -1.30 -21.00
CA PHE A 101 7.54 -2.54 -20.24
C PHE A 101 6.40 -3.51 -20.58
N PRO A 102 6.68 -4.80 -20.86
CA PRO A 102 5.68 -5.77 -21.31
C PRO A 102 4.52 -5.91 -20.30
N ASN A 103 3.28 -5.95 -20.79
CA ASN A 103 2.05 -6.13 -20.03
C ASN A 103 1.78 -5.08 -18.94
N TYR A 104 2.60 -4.03 -18.82
CA TYR A 104 2.47 -3.03 -17.75
C TYR A 104 1.21 -2.19 -17.90
N THR A 105 0.89 -1.70 -19.09
CA THR A 105 -0.33 -0.94 -19.37
C THR A 105 -1.61 -1.71 -19.03
N GLN A 106 -1.65 -3.00 -19.38
CA GLN A 106 -2.78 -3.87 -19.08
C GLN A 106 -2.94 -4.06 -17.56
N LYS A 107 -1.81 -4.26 -16.85
CA LYS A 107 -1.78 -4.40 -15.40
C LYS A 107 -2.24 -3.13 -14.69
N LEU A 108 -1.81 -1.96 -15.15
CA LEU A 108 -2.27 -0.66 -14.63
C LEU A 108 -3.79 -0.51 -14.79
N SER A 109 -4.31 -0.74 -15.99
CA SER A 109 -5.75 -0.65 -16.28
C SER A 109 -6.59 -1.62 -15.43
N HIS A 110 -6.10 -2.84 -15.22
CA HIS A 110 -6.75 -3.80 -14.33
C HIS A 110 -6.77 -3.30 -12.87
N LEU A 111 -5.65 -2.78 -12.37
CA LEU A 111 -5.56 -2.27 -11.00
C LEU A 111 -6.39 -1.01 -10.78
N GLU A 112 -6.47 -0.11 -11.75
CA GLU A 112 -7.38 1.04 -11.69
C GLU A 112 -8.83 0.59 -11.51
N LYS A 113 -9.27 -0.43 -12.25
CA LYS A 113 -10.63 -0.96 -12.16
C LYS A 113 -10.91 -1.67 -10.82
N THR A 114 -9.94 -2.46 -10.33
CA THR A 114 -10.14 -3.28 -9.12
C THR A 114 -9.96 -2.50 -7.82
N THR A 115 -9.11 -1.48 -7.81
CA THR A 115 -8.83 -0.69 -6.61
C THR A 115 -9.55 0.65 -6.56
N GLY A 116 -10.02 1.16 -7.69
CA GLY A 116 -10.57 2.50 -7.83
C GLY A 116 -9.51 3.62 -7.74
N LEU A 117 -8.22 3.26 -7.70
CA LEU A 117 -7.11 4.19 -7.55
C LEU A 117 -6.45 4.49 -8.90
N ASN A 118 -6.00 5.72 -9.10
CA ASN A 118 -5.20 6.11 -10.27
C ASN A 118 -3.73 5.72 -10.15
N ASP A 119 -3.22 5.56 -8.93
CA ASP A 119 -1.89 5.01 -8.59
C ASP A 119 -1.83 4.70 -7.07
N ALA A 120 -0.72 4.17 -6.62
CA ALA A 120 -0.50 3.61 -5.29
C ALA A 120 -0.50 4.64 -4.13
N VAL A 121 -0.89 5.87 -4.35
CA VAL A 121 -0.99 6.90 -3.31
C VAL A 121 -2.15 7.85 -3.55
N VAL A 122 -2.84 8.20 -2.48
CA VAL A 122 -3.84 9.26 -2.41
C VAL A 122 -3.26 10.41 -1.60
N THR A 123 -3.30 11.64 -2.15
CA THR A 123 -2.77 12.83 -1.49
C THR A 123 -3.82 13.94 -1.43
N GLY A 124 -3.92 14.63 -0.31
CA GLY A 124 -4.93 15.65 -0.14
C GLY A 124 -4.67 16.59 1.03
N VAL A 125 -5.59 17.52 1.21
CA VAL A 125 -5.67 18.40 2.38
C VAL A 125 -6.85 17.96 3.22
N ALA A 126 -6.66 17.93 4.53
CA ALA A 126 -7.71 17.57 5.48
C ALA A 126 -7.62 18.39 6.77
N LYS A 127 -8.53 18.11 7.68
CA LYS A 127 -8.41 18.51 9.09
C LYS A 127 -8.28 17.24 9.95
N VAL A 128 -7.45 17.33 10.97
CA VAL A 128 -7.29 16.31 12.02
C VAL A 128 -7.43 17.02 13.35
N GLY A 129 -8.50 16.74 14.09
CA GLY A 129 -8.81 17.44 15.34
C GLY A 129 -8.95 18.96 15.17
N GLY A 130 -9.50 19.43 14.05
CA GLY A 130 -9.65 20.84 13.70
C GLY A 130 -8.43 21.48 13.03
N TYR A 131 -7.24 20.88 13.11
CA TYR A 131 -6.01 21.42 12.51
C TYR A 131 -5.88 21.01 11.05
N ARG A 132 -5.58 21.97 10.17
CA ARG A 132 -5.34 21.69 8.75
C ARG A 132 -4.00 21.00 8.56
N VAL A 133 -4.00 19.91 7.78
CA VAL A 133 -2.82 19.10 7.46
C VAL A 133 -2.83 18.73 5.99
N VAL A 134 -1.66 18.45 5.44
CA VAL A 134 -1.53 17.74 4.16
C VAL A 134 -1.26 16.28 4.46
N ILE A 135 -2.01 15.39 3.80
CA ILE A 135 -1.92 13.95 4.05
C ILE A 135 -1.60 13.21 2.75
N GLY A 136 -0.72 12.23 2.85
CA GLY A 136 -0.45 11.25 1.81
C GLY A 136 -0.66 9.84 2.37
N VAL A 137 -1.46 9.02 1.72
CA VAL A 137 -1.70 7.64 2.15
C VAL A 137 -1.42 6.70 0.98
N MET A 138 -0.42 5.83 1.15
CA MET A 138 -0.10 4.78 0.18
C MET A 138 -1.02 3.58 0.35
N ASP A 139 -1.28 2.89 -0.76
CA ASP A 139 -2.13 1.71 -0.81
C ASP A 139 -1.40 0.55 -1.50
N SER A 140 -1.08 -0.47 -0.73
CA SER A 140 -0.34 -1.64 -1.23
C SER A 140 -1.13 -2.52 -2.21
N ARG A 141 -2.44 -2.32 -2.36
CA ARG A 141 -3.26 -3.04 -3.35
C ARG A 141 -2.87 -2.67 -4.78
N PHE A 142 -2.40 -1.44 -5.00
CA PHE A 142 -1.92 -0.99 -6.31
C PHE A 142 -0.41 -1.26 -6.44
N LEU A 143 -0.02 -2.29 -7.19
CA LEU A 143 1.37 -2.71 -7.43
C LEU A 143 2.23 -2.80 -6.15
N MET A 144 1.67 -3.37 -5.08
CA MET A 144 2.32 -3.45 -3.75
C MET A 144 2.76 -2.08 -3.20
N GLY A 145 2.06 -1.00 -3.57
CA GLY A 145 2.44 0.34 -3.14
C GLY A 145 3.73 0.88 -3.75
N SER A 146 4.26 0.25 -4.81
CA SER A 146 5.58 0.62 -5.35
C SER A 146 5.60 2.04 -5.88
N MET A 147 6.70 2.76 -5.58
CA MET A 147 6.91 4.13 -5.99
C MET A 147 7.38 4.20 -7.45
N GLY A 148 6.50 4.61 -8.35
CA GLY A 148 6.80 5.02 -9.71
C GLY A 148 6.79 6.54 -9.86
N SER A 149 6.89 7.01 -11.09
CA SER A 149 6.90 8.44 -11.45
C SER A 149 5.72 9.21 -10.87
N VAL A 150 4.50 8.66 -10.97
CA VAL A 150 3.28 9.32 -10.48
C VAL A 150 3.19 9.31 -8.97
N VAL A 151 3.59 8.22 -8.30
CA VAL A 151 3.65 8.21 -6.82
C VAL A 151 4.62 9.27 -6.32
N GLY A 152 5.84 9.32 -6.89
CA GLY A 152 6.83 10.34 -6.53
C GLY A 152 6.34 11.76 -6.81
N GLU A 153 5.68 12.00 -7.94
CA GLU A 153 5.09 13.29 -8.29
C GLU A 153 3.98 13.70 -7.32
N LYS A 154 3.03 12.80 -7.02
CA LYS A 154 1.94 13.07 -6.07
C LYS A 154 2.47 13.43 -4.69
N ILE A 155 3.46 12.67 -4.18
CA ILE A 155 4.11 12.94 -2.89
C ILE A 155 4.85 14.28 -2.94
N THR A 156 5.64 14.53 -3.99
CA THR A 156 6.35 15.81 -4.16
C THR A 156 5.39 17.00 -4.14
N ARG A 157 4.30 16.93 -4.91
CA ARG A 157 3.29 18.00 -4.93
C ARG A 157 2.60 18.19 -3.59
N ALA A 158 2.35 17.11 -2.86
CA ALA A 158 1.80 17.20 -1.51
C ALA A 158 2.76 17.94 -0.57
N ILE A 159 4.05 17.61 -0.60
CA ILE A 159 5.09 18.28 0.20
C ILE A 159 5.20 19.76 -0.19
N GLU A 160 5.27 20.07 -1.48
CA GLU A 160 5.36 21.44 -1.98
C GLU A 160 4.12 22.27 -1.60
N TYR A 161 2.93 21.66 -1.69
CA TYR A 161 1.70 22.29 -1.25
C TYR A 161 1.72 22.59 0.27
N ALA A 162 2.15 21.60 1.08
CA ALA A 162 2.30 21.78 2.52
C ALA A 162 3.27 22.92 2.84
N THR A 163 4.42 22.95 2.18
CA THR A 163 5.44 24.00 2.34
C THR A 163 4.89 25.38 1.98
N LYS A 164 4.27 25.51 0.81
CA LYS A 164 3.69 26.79 0.35
C LYS A 164 2.58 27.30 1.27
N ARG A 165 1.78 26.41 1.84
CA ARG A 165 0.67 26.75 2.72
C ARG A 165 1.04 26.79 4.19
N ARG A 166 2.31 26.48 4.53
CA ARG A 166 2.84 26.38 5.89
C ARG A 166 2.00 25.42 6.77
N LEU A 167 1.70 24.24 6.22
CA LEU A 167 0.92 23.19 6.88
C LEU A 167 1.82 22.01 7.27
N PRO A 168 1.51 21.30 8.35
CA PRO A 168 2.16 20.04 8.65
C PRO A 168 1.83 18.97 7.59
N LEU A 169 2.75 18.02 7.43
CA LEU A 169 2.65 16.92 6.48
C LEU A 169 2.58 15.59 7.23
N LEU A 170 1.63 14.73 6.85
CA LEU A 170 1.50 13.36 7.33
C LEU A 170 1.56 12.40 6.13
N ILE A 171 2.48 11.43 6.15
CA ILE A 171 2.54 10.39 5.10
C ILE A 171 2.48 9.00 5.73
N PHE A 172 1.50 8.21 5.29
CA PHE A 172 1.39 6.79 5.61
C PHE A 172 2.01 5.98 4.48
N SER A 173 3.15 5.36 4.76
CA SER A 173 3.89 4.54 3.80
C SER A 173 3.36 3.12 3.82
N ALA A 174 3.06 2.57 2.64
CA ALA A 174 2.68 1.16 2.44
C ALA A 174 3.25 0.70 1.09
N SER A 175 4.52 0.28 1.05
CA SER A 175 5.24 0.10 -0.21
C SER A 175 6.28 -1.01 -0.20
N GLY A 176 6.33 -1.77 -1.30
CA GLY A 176 7.42 -2.71 -1.59
C GLY A 176 8.71 -2.04 -2.12
N GLY A 177 8.75 -0.72 -2.29
CA GLY A 177 9.91 0.03 -2.75
C GLY A 177 9.77 0.68 -4.13
N ALA A 178 10.88 0.88 -4.83
CA ALA A 178 10.88 1.48 -6.18
C ALA A 178 10.24 0.54 -7.22
N ARG A 179 9.49 1.12 -8.16
CA ARG A 179 8.74 0.38 -9.19
C ARG A 179 9.65 -0.09 -10.32
N MET A 180 9.88 -1.41 -10.43
CA MET A 180 10.77 -2.01 -11.43
C MET A 180 10.37 -1.67 -12.88
N GLN A 181 9.07 -1.62 -13.18
CA GLN A 181 8.54 -1.37 -14.52
C GLN A 181 8.89 0.01 -15.07
N GLU A 182 9.26 0.94 -14.21
CA GLU A 182 9.67 2.30 -14.57
C GLU A 182 11.18 2.51 -14.46
N GLY A 183 11.96 1.45 -14.19
CA GLY A 183 13.42 1.46 -14.20
C GLY A 183 14.02 2.61 -13.41
N ILE A 184 15.00 3.31 -14.02
CA ILE A 184 15.72 4.43 -13.39
C ILE A 184 14.78 5.59 -13.00
N VAL A 185 13.67 5.80 -13.72
CA VAL A 185 12.72 6.87 -13.40
C VAL A 185 12.12 6.70 -12.02
N SER A 186 11.86 5.46 -11.58
CA SER A 186 11.38 5.18 -10.23
C SER A 186 12.43 5.48 -9.16
N LEU A 187 13.72 5.22 -9.42
CA LEU A 187 14.80 5.54 -8.50
C LEU A 187 15.00 7.06 -8.36
N MET A 188 14.82 7.81 -9.46
CA MET A 188 14.90 9.29 -9.43
C MET A 188 13.81 9.92 -8.55
N GLN A 189 12.71 9.22 -8.29
CA GLN A 189 11.69 9.72 -7.36
C GLN A 189 12.19 9.81 -5.92
N MET A 190 13.16 8.97 -5.53
CA MET A 190 13.78 9.05 -4.20
C MET A 190 14.44 10.41 -4.00
N ALA A 191 15.29 10.83 -4.93
CA ALA A 191 15.96 12.14 -4.87
C ALA A 191 14.95 13.29 -4.93
N LYS A 192 13.92 13.16 -5.77
CA LYS A 192 12.88 14.18 -5.95
C LYS A 192 12.09 14.43 -4.67
N THR A 193 11.59 13.39 -4.04
CA THR A 193 10.82 13.50 -2.79
C THR A 193 11.69 13.98 -1.63
N SER A 194 12.93 13.49 -1.52
CA SER A 194 13.89 13.94 -0.48
C SER A 194 14.23 15.42 -0.62
N ASN A 195 14.45 15.91 -1.85
CA ASN A 195 14.70 17.33 -2.09
C ASN A 195 13.49 18.23 -1.71
N ALA A 196 12.27 17.76 -1.98
CA ALA A 196 11.07 18.49 -1.55
C ALA A 196 10.95 18.55 -0.02
N LEU A 197 11.25 17.44 0.68
CA LEU A 197 11.27 17.41 2.15
C LEU A 197 12.37 18.29 2.73
N ALA A 198 13.55 18.35 2.12
CA ALA A 198 14.61 19.26 2.55
C ALA A 198 14.13 20.73 2.56
N LYS A 199 13.36 21.14 1.55
CA LYS A 199 12.75 22.48 1.49
C LYS A 199 11.66 22.66 2.55
N HIS A 200 10.87 21.63 2.82
CA HIS A 200 9.84 21.63 3.86
C HIS A 200 10.46 21.81 5.25
N ASN A 201 11.49 21.05 5.54
CA ASN A 201 12.27 21.16 6.79
C ASN A 201 12.96 22.52 6.92
N ALA A 202 13.60 23.05 5.86
CA ALA A 202 14.20 24.38 5.85
C ALA A 202 13.19 25.51 6.13
N ALA A 203 11.90 25.28 5.82
CA ALA A 203 10.81 26.19 6.16
C ALA A 203 10.33 26.05 7.62
N GLY A 204 10.93 25.16 8.43
CA GLY A 204 10.58 24.90 9.84
C GLY A 204 9.21 24.25 9.99
N LEU A 205 8.81 23.36 9.10
CA LEU A 205 7.49 22.74 9.06
C LEU A 205 7.56 21.26 9.41
N LEU A 206 6.59 20.79 10.19
CA LEU A 206 6.51 19.44 10.73
C LEU A 206 6.17 18.42 9.65
N TYR A 207 6.95 17.33 9.60
CA TYR A 207 6.66 16.12 8.86
C TYR A 207 6.55 14.90 9.77
N ILE A 208 5.39 14.24 9.80
CA ILE A 208 5.16 12.99 10.52
C ILE A 208 5.08 11.85 9.50
N SER A 209 5.97 10.87 9.65
CA SER A 209 6.01 9.66 8.82
C SER A 209 5.46 8.47 9.58
N TYR A 210 4.44 7.82 9.02
CA TYR A 210 3.89 6.57 9.52
C TYR A 210 4.36 5.40 8.65
N PHE A 211 5.03 4.43 9.28
CA PHE A 211 5.41 3.18 8.64
C PHE A 211 4.28 2.17 8.78
N THR A 212 3.67 1.75 7.69
CA THR A 212 2.74 0.63 7.71
C THR A 212 3.28 -0.53 6.90
N HIS A 213 2.74 -1.73 7.10
CA HIS A 213 3.22 -2.92 6.39
C HIS A 213 2.67 -3.03 4.96
N PRO A 214 3.54 -3.27 3.95
CA PRO A 214 5.01 -3.22 3.98
C PRO A 214 5.54 -1.79 3.81
N THR A 215 6.72 -1.47 4.37
CA THR A 215 7.48 -0.26 4.00
C THR A 215 8.94 -0.65 3.82
N THR A 216 9.40 -0.76 2.57
CA THR A 216 10.70 -1.34 2.23
C THR A 216 11.39 -0.60 1.07
N GLY A 217 12.66 -0.95 0.85
CA GLY A 217 13.45 -0.54 -0.32
C GLY A 217 13.53 0.97 -0.51
N GLY A 218 13.31 1.44 -1.74
CA GLY A 218 13.45 2.85 -2.11
C GLY A 218 12.52 3.81 -1.37
N VAL A 219 11.37 3.35 -0.88
CA VAL A 219 10.46 4.19 -0.08
C VAL A 219 11.03 4.41 1.32
N THR A 220 11.52 3.34 1.97
CA THR A 220 12.21 3.47 3.26
C THR A 220 13.45 4.35 3.12
N ALA A 221 14.27 4.11 2.09
CA ALA A 221 15.52 4.84 1.85
C ALA A 221 15.32 6.28 1.30
N SER A 222 14.09 6.79 1.30
CA SER A 222 13.78 8.16 0.86
C SER A 222 12.82 8.84 1.83
N PHE A 223 11.65 9.26 1.38
CA PHE A 223 10.75 10.10 2.16
C PHE A 223 10.26 9.46 3.47
N ALA A 224 10.13 8.12 3.55
CA ALA A 224 9.63 7.49 4.76
C ALA A 224 10.56 7.68 5.98
N SER A 225 11.88 7.63 5.79
CA SER A 225 12.87 7.80 6.89
C SER A 225 13.28 9.26 7.15
N LEU A 226 12.61 10.22 6.54
CA LEU A 226 12.94 11.65 6.66
C LEU A 226 11.93 12.42 7.52
N GLY A 227 11.07 11.73 8.28
CA GLY A 227 10.13 12.36 9.20
C GLY A 227 10.82 12.97 10.43
N ASP A 228 10.35 14.12 10.89
CA ASP A 228 10.73 14.69 12.19
C ASP A 228 10.23 13.78 13.32
N ILE A 229 9.06 13.18 13.11
CA ILE A 229 8.48 12.14 13.97
C ILE A 229 8.19 10.92 13.10
N MET A 230 8.70 9.77 13.50
CA MET A 230 8.45 8.49 12.84
C MET A 230 7.65 7.57 13.76
N LEU A 231 6.54 7.05 13.25
CA LEU A 231 5.62 6.14 13.94
C LEU A 231 5.48 4.83 13.15
N ALA A 232 5.37 3.69 13.85
CA ALA A 232 5.22 2.35 13.27
C ALA A 232 4.24 1.50 14.07
#